data_885d54312476a527d2b5a7b2adeb9b34
#
_entry.id   885d54312476a527d2b5a7b2adeb9b34
#
_cell.length_a   1.000
_cell.length_b   1.000
_cell.length_c   1.000
_cell.angle_alpha   90.00
_cell.angle_beta   90.00
_cell.angle_gamma   90.00
#
_symmetry.space_group_name_H-M   'P 1'
#
loop_
_entity.id
_entity.type
_entity.pdbx_description
1 polymer ?
#
loop_
_entity_poly.entity_id
_entity_poly.type
_entity_poly.pdbx_seq_one_letter_code
_entity_poly.pdbx_strand_id
1 'polypeptide(L)'
;MPDSSRPHVLILGGGYVGLYTAWGLEKRLAPGSVDITVVEPNSYMTYYPLLPEVAGGHVDPRDVAVPLASSLHHTRLVRGDVLTASIADRSATVRTIDGGERTLSFDHVVFALGAVTRTFPTPGLDEVGVGFKTVEEAAYVRAKLLDNIAKAAATRDEDERRRLLTSIFIGGGYTGVEAIGELFDVSQAAIKTYPSLAGEQPRWVLIDALDRVAPEVGPELSKWTLESLRARGIDVRLKTTMPLSLIHI
;
A
#
# COMPACT_ATOMS: atom_id res chain seq x y z
N MET A 1 -14.79 27.79 -13.47
CA MET A 1 -15.16 28.16 -12.09
C MET A 1 -16.47 27.47 -11.80
N PRO A 2 -16.71 26.94 -10.58
CA PRO A 2 -18.04 26.45 -10.24
C PRO A 2 -19.05 27.58 -10.40
N ASP A 3 -20.24 27.23 -10.87
CA ASP A 3 -21.37 28.18 -10.97
C ASP A 3 -21.76 28.56 -9.55
N SER A 4 -21.66 29.84 -9.19
CA SER A 4 -21.95 30.36 -7.83
C SER A 4 -23.38 30.10 -7.33
N SER A 5 -24.23 29.54 -8.18
CA SER A 5 -25.64 29.22 -7.86
C SER A 5 -25.85 27.78 -7.37
N ARG A 6 -24.85 26.89 -7.48
CA ARG A 6 -24.96 25.47 -7.11
C ARG A 6 -24.14 25.15 -5.88
N PRO A 7 -24.66 24.31 -4.97
CA PRO A 7 -23.83 23.80 -3.89
C PRO A 7 -22.61 23.07 -4.42
N HIS A 8 -21.44 23.27 -3.78
CA HIS A 8 -20.20 22.62 -4.15
C HIS A 8 -19.78 21.61 -3.09
N VAL A 9 -19.64 20.34 -3.51
CA VAL A 9 -19.12 19.26 -2.69
C VAL A 9 -17.66 19.03 -3.08
N LEU A 10 -16.74 19.26 -2.16
CA LEU A 10 -15.31 19.03 -2.31
C LEU A 10 -14.92 17.74 -1.59
N ILE A 11 -14.36 16.79 -2.33
CA ILE A 11 -13.89 15.49 -1.82
C ILE A 11 -12.35 15.52 -1.88
N LEU A 12 -11.72 15.43 -0.71
CA LEU A 12 -10.27 15.44 -0.55
C LEU A 12 -9.75 14.01 -0.47
N GLY A 13 -9.22 13.50 -1.57
CA GLY A 13 -8.77 12.13 -1.78
C GLY A 13 -9.68 11.35 -2.72
N GLY A 14 -9.06 10.63 -3.68
CA GLY A 14 -9.73 9.80 -4.70
C GLY A 14 -9.65 8.29 -4.45
N GLY A 15 -9.29 7.87 -3.23
CA GLY A 15 -9.30 6.46 -2.81
C GLY A 15 -10.71 5.89 -2.63
N TYR A 16 -10.84 4.78 -1.88
CA TYR A 16 -12.14 4.12 -1.68
C TYR A 16 -13.25 5.06 -1.23
N VAL A 17 -13.02 5.78 -0.13
CA VAL A 17 -14.05 6.69 0.42
C VAL A 17 -14.38 7.78 -0.59
N GLY A 18 -13.38 8.40 -1.20
CA GLY A 18 -13.59 9.50 -2.15
C GLY A 18 -14.30 9.07 -3.42
N LEU A 19 -13.81 8.03 -4.08
CA LEU A 19 -14.41 7.51 -5.31
C LEU A 19 -15.85 7.03 -5.09
N TYR A 20 -16.09 6.23 -4.04
CA TYR A 20 -17.43 5.72 -3.74
C TYR A 20 -18.39 6.83 -3.29
N THR A 21 -17.88 7.87 -2.64
CA THR A 21 -18.69 9.06 -2.32
C THR A 21 -19.08 9.79 -3.60
N ALA A 22 -18.14 10.06 -4.50
CA ALA A 22 -18.42 10.71 -5.78
C ALA A 22 -19.45 9.90 -6.61
N TRP A 23 -19.26 8.59 -6.76
CA TRP A 23 -20.23 7.70 -7.42
C TRP A 23 -21.61 7.72 -6.76
N GLY A 24 -21.62 7.71 -5.42
CA GLY A 24 -22.86 7.77 -4.67
C GLY A 24 -23.64 9.07 -4.91
N LEU A 25 -22.94 10.18 -5.04
CA LEU A 25 -23.51 11.49 -5.35
C LEU A 25 -23.99 11.54 -6.82
N GLU A 26 -23.15 11.15 -7.78
CA GLU A 26 -23.51 11.11 -9.21
C GLU A 26 -24.77 10.25 -9.46
N LYS A 27 -24.91 9.15 -8.73
CA LYS A 27 -26.05 8.24 -8.88
C LYS A 27 -27.34 8.76 -8.28
N ARG A 28 -27.26 9.57 -7.22
CA ARG A 28 -28.44 9.99 -6.44
C ARG A 28 -28.91 11.40 -6.74
N LEU A 29 -28.03 12.25 -7.26
CA LEU A 29 -28.35 13.65 -7.55
C LEU A 29 -28.61 13.85 -9.05
N ALA A 30 -29.51 14.75 -9.38
CA ALA A 30 -29.75 15.12 -10.76
C ALA A 30 -28.47 15.76 -11.36
N PRO A 31 -28.06 15.38 -12.58
CA PRO A 31 -26.90 15.98 -13.24
C PRO A 31 -27.00 17.52 -13.25
N GLY A 32 -25.94 18.18 -12.79
CA GLY A 32 -25.88 19.64 -12.74
C GLY A 32 -26.62 20.30 -11.59
N SER A 33 -27.21 19.56 -10.63
CA SER A 33 -27.80 20.12 -9.42
C SER A 33 -26.76 20.50 -8.36
N VAL A 34 -25.59 19.86 -8.40
CA VAL A 34 -24.47 20.06 -7.46
C VAL A 34 -23.17 20.00 -8.25
N ASP A 35 -22.22 20.85 -7.92
CA ASP A 35 -20.84 20.73 -8.42
C ASP A 35 -20.06 19.81 -7.50
N ILE A 36 -19.48 18.73 -8.06
CA ILE A 36 -18.68 17.77 -7.31
C ILE A 36 -17.23 17.87 -7.79
N THR A 37 -16.29 18.01 -6.87
CA THR A 37 -14.86 18.02 -7.17
C THR A 37 -14.13 17.00 -6.31
N VAL A 38 -13.34 16.13 -6.92
CA VAL A 38 -12.40 15.24 -6.24
C VAL A 38 -10.98 15.78 -6.44
N VAL A 39 -10.23 15.91 -5.34
CA VAL A 39 -8.81 16.25 -5.36
C VAL A 39 -8.00 14.98 -5.08
N GLU A 40 -7.13 14.59 -6.02
CA GLU A 40 -6.31 13.37 -5.90
C GLU A 40 -4.98 13.55 -6.67
N PRO A 41 -3.82 13.28 -6.06
CA PRO A 41 -2.55 13.34 -6.75
C PRO A 41 -2.38 12.27 -7.83
N ASN A 42 -2.97 11.07 -7.64
CA ASN A 42 -2.89 9.98 -8.60
C ASN A 42 -4.00 10.03 -9.65
N SER A 43 -3.77 9.45 -10.82
CA SER A 43 -4.81 9.33 -11.87
C SER A 43 -5.76 8.15 -11.65
N TYR A 44 -5.51 7.37 -10.61
CA TYR A 44 -6.23 6.12 -10.32
C TYR A 44 -6.42 5.93 -8.82
N MET A 45 -7.41 5.13 -8.46
CA MET A 45 -7.55 4.55 -7.13
C MET A 45 -6.86 3.18 -7.13
N THR A 46 -6.03 2.91 -6.11
CA THR A 46 -5.45 1.58 -5.90
C THR A 46 -6.48 0.62 -5.31
N TYR A 47 -6.70 -0.52 -5.95
CA TYR A 47 -7.50 -1.59 -5.39
C TYR A 47 -6.65 -2.45 -4.44
N TYR A 48 -6.50 -1.98 -3.21
CA TYR A 48 -5.62 -2.56 -2.18
C TYR A 48 -5.73 -4.06 -1.95
N PRO A 49 -6.93 -4.69 -1.98
CA PRO A 49 -7.05 -6.11 -1.69
C PRO A 49 -6.25 -7.04 -2.61
N LEU A 50 -5.85 -6.56 -3.80
CA LEU A 50 -5.07 -7.36 -4.75
C LEU A 50 -3.58 -6.96 -4.82
N LEU A 51 -3.08 -6.13 -3.91
CA LEU A 51 -1.65 -5.80 -3.87
C LEU A 51 -0.76 -7.02 -3.52
N PRO A 52 -1.16 -7.94 -2.63
CA PRO A 52 -0.44 -9.18 -2.43
C PRO A 52 -0.27 -10.00 -3.71
N GLU A 53 -1.32 -10.15 -4.51
CA GLU A 53 -1.30 -10.88 -5.78
C GLU A 53 -0.46 -10.16 -6.85
N VAL A 54 -0.41 -8.82 -6.81
CA VAL A 54 0.53 -8.05 -7.64
C VAL A 54 1.96 -8.39 -7.26
N ALA A 55 2.29 -8.39 -5.97
CA ALA A 55 3.61 -8.79 -5.48
C ALA A 55 3.89 -10.27 -5.76
N GLY A 56 2.89 -11.14 -5.66
CA GLY A 56 2.94 -12.55 -6.08
C GLY A 56 3.16 -12.72 -7.60
N GLY A 57 2.79 -11.71 -8.41
CA GLY A 57 2.84 -11.76 -9.88
C GLY A 57 1.69 -12.52 -10.50
N HIS A 58 0.61 -12.68 -9.77
CA HIS A 58 -0.63 -13.31 -10.24
C HIS A 58 -1.57 -12.30 -10.91
N VAL A 59 -1.43 -11.02 -10.57
CA VAL A 59 -2.23 -9.90 -11.10
C VAL A 59 -1.30 -8.85 -11.70
N ASP A 60 -1.64 -8.35 -12.89
CA ASP A 60 -0.91 -7.22 -13.50
C ASP A 60 -1.13 -5.95 -12.66
N PRO A 61 -0.07 -5.18 -12.35
CA PRO A 61 -0.19 -3.91 -11.64
C PRO A 61 -1.24 -2.95 -12.21
N ARG A 62 -1.46 -2.99 -13.54
CA ARG A 62 -2.46 -2.15 -14.22
C ARG A 62 -3.90 -2.52 -13.87
N ASP A 63 -4.16 -3.78 -13.52
CA ASP A 63 -5.52 -4.27 -13.25
C ASP A 63 -6.02 -3.85 -11.85
N VAL A 64 -5.11 -3.41 -10.98
CA VAL A 64 -5.46 -2.89 -9.65
C VAL A 64 -5.48 -1.36 -9.57
N ALA A 65 -5.13 -0.70 -10.67
CA ALA A 65 -5.17 0.75 -10.81
C ALA A 65 -6.48 1.18 -11.49
N VAL A 66 -7.49 1.54 -10.70
CA VAL A 66 -8.82 1.95 -11.20
C VAL A 66 -8.76 3.41 -11.68
N PRO A 67 -8.86 3.70 -12.99
CA PRO A 67 -8.70 5.05 -13.51
C PRO A 67 -9.84 5.95 -13.07
N LEU A 68 -9.52 7.07 -12.38
CA LEU A 68 -10.53 8.00 -11.87
C LEU A 68 -11.27 8.73 -13.00
N ALA A 69 -10.56 9.15 -14.04
CA ALA A 69 -11.14 9.94 -15.13
C ALA A 69 -12.22 9.19 -15.92
N SER A 70 -12.10 7.86 -16.07
CA SER A 70 -13.13 7.04 -16.72
C SER A 70 -14.20 6.54 -15.76
N SER A 71 -13.95 6.63 -14.46
CA SER A 71 -14.88 6.18 -13.41
C SER A 71 -15.83 7.28 -12.95
N LEU A 72 -15.50 8.54 -13.18
CA LEU A 72 -16.28 9.72 -12.75
C LEU A 72 -16.82 10.44 -14.00
N HIS A 73 -18.12 10.63 -14.07
CA HIS A 73 -18.80 11.16 -15.28
C HIS A 73 -19.24 12.62 -15.12
N HIS A 74 -19.66 13.01 -13.92
CA HIS A 74 -20.18 14.35 -13.61
C HIS A 74 -19.36 15.05 -12.52
N THR A 75 -18.25 14.46 -12.12
CA THR A 75 -17.34 14.95 -11.10
C THR A 75 -16.10 15.56 -11.75
N ARG A 76 -15.73 16.75 -11.32
CA ARG A 76 -14.47 17.38 -11.70
C ARG A 76 -13.31 16.74 -10.95
N LEU A 77 -12.30 16.25 -11.66
CA LEU A 77 -11.06 15.76 -11.08
C LEU A 77 -9.99 16.86 -11.08
N VAL A 78 -9.47 17.18 -9.91
CA VAL A 78 -8.33 18.08 -9.72
C VAL A 78 -7.13 17.24 -9.29
N ARG A 79 -6.12 17.15 -10.16
CA ARG A 79 -4.87 16.43 -9.89
C ARG A 79 -3.96 17.29 -9.03
N GLY A 80 -3.69 16.84 -7.81
CA GLY A 80 -2.82 17.57 -6.87
C GLY A 80 -2.93 17.10 -5.43
N ASP A 81 -2.03 17.64 -4.61
CA ASP A 81 -1.94 17.37 -3.17
C ASP A 81 -2.73 18.40 -2.37
N VAL A 82 -3.48 17.95 -1.39
CA VAL A 82 -4.15 18.82 -0.42
C VAL A 82 -3.11 19.31 0.58
N LEU A 83 -2.87 20.62 0.62
CA LEU A 83 -1.93 21.24 1.54
C LEU A 83 -2.59 21.61 2.87
N THR A 84 -3.74 22.27 2.78
CA THR A 84 -4.53 22.71 3.93
C THR A 84 -6.01 22.64 3.63
N ALA A 85 -6.83 22.50 4.68
CA ALA A 85 -8.29 22.67 4.59
C ALA A 85 -8.80 23.37 5.84
N SER A 86 -9.68 24.34 5.66
CA SER A 86 -10.33 25.10 6.72
C SER A 86 -11.85 24.98 6.61
N ILE A 87 -12.46 24.39 7.64
CA ILE A 87 -13.92 24.28 7.71
C ILE A 87 -14.54 25.66 7.99
N ALA A 88 -13.85 26.48 8.78
CA ALA A 88 -14.34 27.83 9.13
C ALA A 88 -14.41 28.74 7.90
N ASP A 89 -13.38 28.68 7.04
CA ASP A 89 -13.28 29.48 5.80
C ASP A 89 -13.93 28.78 4.61
N ARG A 90 -14.43 27.55 4.79
CA ARG A 90 -15.00 26.70 3.73
C ARG A 90 -14.09 26.61 2.50
N SER A 91 -12.80 26.37 2.72
CA SER A 91 -11.81 26.33 1.64
C SER A 91 -10.73 25.30 1.87
N ALA A 92 -10.13 24.82 0.78
CA ALA A 92 -8.95 23.98 0.80
C ALA A 92 -7.92 24.52 -0.19
N THR A 93 -6.64 24.50 0.20
CA THR A 93 -5.51 24.84 -0.67
C THR A 93 -4.92 23.55 -1.23
N VAL A 94 -4.77 23.51 -2.55
CA VAL A 94 -4.28 22.35 -3.29
C VAL A 94 -3.08 22.76 -4.11
N ARG A 95 -2.00 21.99 -4.05
CA ARG A 95 -0.88 22.08 -4.99
C ARG A 95 -1.18 21.18 -6.17
N THR A 96 -1.43 21.75 -7.33
CA THR A 96 -1.71 21.03 -8.57
C THR A 96 -0.44 20.42 -9.17
N ILE A 97 -0.58 19.40 -10.02
CA ILE A 97 0.56 18.69 -10.64
C ILE A 97 1.47 19.58 -11.51
N ASP A 98 0.98 20.75 -11.95
CA ASP A 98 1.76 21.79 -12.63
C ASP A 98 2.58 22.67 -11.68
N GLY A 99 2.53 22.39 -10.37
CA GLY A 99 3.25 23.11 -9.31
C GLY A 99 2.55 24.36 -8.82
N GLY A 100 1.41 24.75 -9.40
CA GLY A 100 0.63 25.89 -8.95
C GLY A 100 -0.21 25.59 -7.70
N GLU A 101 -0.43 26.61 -6.87
CA GLU A 101 -1.36 26.50 -5.74
C GLU A 101 -2.70 27.10 -6.11
N ARG A 102 -3.78 26.42 -5.71
CA ARG A 102 -5.18 26.87 -5.92
C ARG A 102 -5.98 26.70 -4.66
N THR A 103 -6.80 27.71 -4.36
CA THR A 103 -7.79 27.62 -3.29
C THR A 103 -9.12 27.22 -3.92
N LEU A 104 -9.71 26.15 -3.38
CA LEU A 104 -11.03 25.65 -3.75
C LEU A 104 -12.00 25.93 -2.60
N SER A 105 -13.08 26.62 -2.86
CA SER A 105 -14.18 26.82 -1.90
C SER A 105 -15.13 25.64 -1.93
N PHE A 106 -15.89 25.42 -0.85
CA PHE A 106 -16.90 24.39 -0.77
C PHE A 106 -18.08 24.77 0.14
N ASP A 107 -19.23 24.18 -0.11
CA ASP A 107 -20.35 24.17 0.83
C ASP A 107 -20.31 22.93 1.72
N HIS A 108 -19.86 21.80 1.14
CA HIS A 108 -19.67 20.54 1.83
C HIS A 108 -18.26 19.98 1.54
N VAL A 109 -17.63 19.40 2.54
CA VAL A 109 -16.31 18.76 2.38
C VAL A 109 -16.33 17.33 2.89
N VAL A 110 -15.65 16.45 2.17
CA VAL A 110 -15.41 15.06 2.57
C VAL A 110 -13.90 14.85 2.69
N PHE A 111 -13.43 14.51 3.88
CA PHE A 111 -12.05 14.14 4.12
C PHE A 111 -11.87 12.65 3.85
N ALA A 112 -11.24 12.33 2.72
CA ALA A 112 -10.99 10.98 2.24
C ALA A 112 -9.50 10.75 1.93
N LEU A 113 -8.62 11.42 2.67
CA LEU A 113 -7.17 11.50 2.43
C LEU A 113 -6.42 10.17 2.61
N GLY A 114 -7.11 9.14 3.12
CA GLY A 114 -6.50 7.83 3.35
C GLY A 114 -5.50 7.85 4.51
N ALA A 115 -4.49 7.00 4.41
CA ALA A 115 -3.43 6.88 5.40
C ALA A 115 -2.09 6.58 4.70
N VAL A 116 -1.04 7.16 5.23
CA VAL A 116 0.34 6.83 4.86
C VAL A 116 0.88 5.69 5.72
N THR A 117 1.89 5.00 5.22
CA THR A 117 2.62 4.03 6.02
C THR A 117 3.28 4.75 7.19
N ARG A 118 2.96 4.31 8.40
CA ARG A 118 3.62 4.82 9.60
C ARG A 118 4.90 4.04 9.81
N THR A 119 6.03 4.69 9.66
CA THR A 119 7.32 4.18 10.13
C THR A 119 7.47 4.51 11.61
N PHE A 120 7.87 3.50 12.40
CA PHE A 120 8.29 3.76 13.77
C PHE A 120 9.70 4.38 13.70
N PRO A 121 10.10 5.19 14.71
CA PRO A 121 11.45 5.81 14.74
C PRO A 121 12.52 4.74 15.02
N THR A 122 12.70 3.84 14.06
CA THR A 122 13.70 2.79 14.08
C THR A 122 14.82 3.25 13.17
N PRO A 123 16.03 3.52 13.68
CA PRO A 123 17.14 4.00 12.87
C PRO A 123 17.39 3.10 11.65
N GLY A 124 17.55 3.70 10.48
CA GLY A 124 17.77 3.00 9.21
C GLY A 124 16.51 2.43 8.55
N LEU A 125 15.37 2.36 9.24
CA LEU A 125 14.15 1.82 8.63
C LEU A 125 13.64 2.70 7.48
N ASP A 126 13.68 4.00 7.63
CA ASP A 126 13.25 4.94 6.58
C ASP A 126 14.15 4.90 5.34
N GLU A 127 15.40 4.40 5.47
CA GLU A 127 16.36 4.31 4.37
C GLU A 127 16.19 3.02 3.54
N VAL A 128 15.78 1.92 4.19
CA VAL A 128 15.75 0.59 3.57
C VAL A 128 14.36 -0.05 3.56
N GLY A 129 13.45 0.44 4.40
CA GLY A 129 12.08 -0.06 4.49
C GLY A 129 11.25 0.32 3.27
N VAL A 130 10.36 -0.57 2.88
CA VAL A 130 9.40 -0.33 1.79
C VAL A 130 8.00 -0.52 2.35
N GLY A 131 7.11 0.41 2.07
CA GLY A 131 5.69 0.27 2.38
C GLY A 131 5.02 -0.79 1.51
N PHE A 132 3.74 -1.05 1.80
CA PHE A 132 2.93 -1.98 1.00
C PHE A 132 1.50 -1.41 0.86
N LYS A 133 1.41 -0.19 0.29
CA LYS A 133 0.14 0.55 0.13
C LYS A 133 -0.07 1.10 -1.28
N THR A 134 0.93 0.99 -2.15
CA THR A 134 0.80 1.44 -3.53
C THR A 134 1.13 0.31 -4.50
N VAL A 135 0.69 0.48 -5.74
CA VAL A 135 0.99 -0.47 -6.83
C VAL A 135 2.50 -0.54 -7.06
N GLU A 136 3.16 0.61 -7.00
CA GLU A 136 4.61 0.75 -7.19
C GLU A 136 5.39 0.03 -6.09
N GLU A 137 4.95 0.16 -4.82
CA GLU A 137 5.58 -0.54 -3.69
C GLU A 137 5.47 -2.06 -3.84
N ALA A 138 4.29 -2.58 -4.19
CA ALA A 138 4.08 -4.02 -4.40
C ALA A 138 4.96 -4.56 -5.54
N ALA A 139 5.00 -3.86 -6.67
CA ALA A 139 5.85 -4.22 -7.81
C ALA A 139 7.34 -4.13 -7.47
N TYR A 140 7.75 -3.09 -6.74
CA TYR A 140 9.13 -2.91 -6.29
C TYR A 140 9.60 -4.04 -5.35
N VAL A 141 8.79 -4.39 -4.35
CA VAL A 141 9.12 -5.47 -3.41
C VAL A 141 9.34 -6.79 -4.14
N ARG A 142 8.48 -7.13 -5.11
CA ARG A 142 8.66 -8.29 -5.98
C ARG A 142 9.98 -8.23 -6.75
N ALA A 143 10.21 -7.13 -7.46
CA ALA A 143 11.42 -6.95 -8.27
C ALA A 143 12.69 -7.05 -7.41
N LYS A 144 12.68 -6.44 -6.23
CA LYS A 144 13.77 -6.47 -5.26
C LYS A 144 14.05 -7.88 -4.74
N LEU A 145 13.01 -8.65 -4.43
CA LEU A 145 13.13 -10.05 -4.01
C LEU A 145 13.83 -10.90 -5.09
N LEU A 146 13.37 -10.80 -6.33
CA LEU A 146 13.92 -11.55 -7.45
C LEU A 146 15.36 -11.14 -7.75
N ASP A 147 15.68 -9.85 -7.72
CA ASP A 147 17.04 -9.32 -7.87
C ASP A 147 17.98 -9.81 -6.77
N ASN A 148 17.53 -9.82 -5.53
CA ASN A 148 18.30 -10.35 -4.40
C ASN A 148 18.58 -11.85 -4.58
N ILE A 149 17.62 -12.66 -5.03
CA ILE A 149 17.81 -14.09 -5.30
C ILE A 149 18.84 -14.29 -6.43
N ALA A 150 18.75 -13.50 -7.51
CA ALA A 150 19.73 -13.56 -8.60
C ALA A 150 21.15 -13.19 -8.14
N LYS A 151 21.29 -12.16 -7.31
CA LYS A 151 22.56 -11.78 -6.69
C LYS A 151 23.11 -12.86 -5.74
N ALA A 152 22.22 -13.47 -4.92
CA ALA A 152 22.58 -14.58 -4.06
C ALA A 152 23.11 -15.79 -4.85
N ALA A 153 22.54 -16.04 -6.02
CA ALA A 153 23.00 -17.11 -6.91
C ALA A 153 24.39 -16.83 -7.53
N ALA A 154 24.74 -15.56 -7.69
CA ALA A 154 26.01 -15.13 -8.31
C ALA A 154 27.17 -14.94 -7.31
N THR A 155 26.86 -14.65 -6.03
CA THR A 155 27.91 -14.42 -5.01
C THR A 155 28.55 -15.71 -4.53
N ARG A 156 29.85 -15.62 -4.18
CA ARG A 156 30.59 -16.68 -3.49
C ARG A 156 30.70 -16.45 -1.98
N ASP A 157 30.32 -15.25 -1.53
CA ASP A 157 30.32 -14.88 -0.12
C ASP A 157 29.05 -15.44 0.55
N GLU A 158 29.24 -16.34 1.50
CA GLU A 158 28.13 -17.01 2.21
C GLU A 158 27.32 -16.05 3.11
N ASP A 159 27.97 -15.06 3.71
CA ASP A 159 27.30 -14.10 4.56
C ASP A 159 26.45 -13.14 3.71
N GLU A 160 27.00 -12.69 2.58
CA GLU A 160 26.25 -11.88 1.61
C GLU A 160 25.07 -12.67 1.02
N ARG A 161 25.29 -13.97 0.67
CA ARG A 161 24.20 -14.84 0.19
C ARG A 161 23.09 -14.96 1.21
N ARG A 162 23.45 -15.21 2.48
CA ARG A 162 22.46 -15.31 3.59
C ARG A 162 21.69 -14.01 3.76
N ARG A 163 22.38 -12.87 3.69
CA ARG A 163 21.76 -11.54 3.76
C ARG A 163 20.76 -11.33 2.62
N LEU A 164 21.13 -11.64 1.38
CA LEU A 164 20.30 -11.50 0.18
C LEU A 164 19.07 -12.42 0.19
N LEU A 165 19.18 -13.60 0.81
CA LEU A 165 18.08 -14.55 0.97
C LEU A 165 17.22 -14.31 2.23
N THR A 166 17.50 -13.25 3.01
CA THR A 166 16.72 -12.92 4.20
C THR A 166 15.73 -11.79 3.89
N SER A 167 14.46 -12.02 4.19
CA SER A 167 13.37 -11.04 4.08
C SER A 167 12.71 -10.83 5.44
N ILE A 168 12.51 -9.57 5.82
CA ILE A 168 11.89 -9.21 7.11
C ILE A 168 10.62 -8.41 6.83
N PHE A 169 9.51 -8.84 7.41
CA PHE A 169 8.24 -8.15 7.40
C PHE A 169 7.93 -7.58 8.77
N ILE A 170 7.52 -6.32 8.82
CA ILE A 170 7.12 -5.62 10.04
C ILE A 170 5.63 -5.34 9.96
N GLY A 171 4.88 -5.96 10.88
CA GLY A 171 3.42 -5.91 10.91
C GLY A 171 2.79 -7.19 10.39
N GLY A 172 2.16 -7.92 11.30
CA GLY A 172 1.41 -9.16 11.04
C GLY A 172 -0.10 -8.94 10.92
N GLY A 173 -0.54 -7.74 10.53
CA GLY A 173 -1.93 -7.49 10.13
C GLY A 173 -2.29 -8.19 8.82
N TYR A 174 -3.52 -8.03 8.36
CA TYR A 174 -4.06 -8.74 7.20
C TYR A 174 -3.13 -8.64 5.97
N THR A 175 -2.81 -7.44 5.55
CA THR A 175 -1.94 -7.19 4.37
C THR A 175 -0.54 -7.80 4.53
N GLY A 176 0.05 -7.71 5.74
CA GLY A 176 1.39 -8.28 5.98
C GLY A 176 1.40 -9.79 5.89
N VAL A 177 0.35 -10.46 6.39
CA VAL A 177 0.20 -11.93 6.31
C VAL A 177 0.02 -12.39 4.87
N GLU A 178 -0.82 -11.70 4.10
CA GLU A 178 -1.05 -12.03 2.69
C GLU A 178 0.22 -11.79 1.86
N ALA A 179 0.84 -10.62 2.01
CA ALA A 179 2.04 -10.28 1.25
C ALA A 179 3.22 -11.22 1.53
N ILE A 180 3.45 -11.59 2.80
CA ILE A 180 4.52 -12.56 3.13
C ILE A 180 4.20 -13.94 2.57
N GLY A 181 2.92 -14.34 2.55
CA GLY A 181 2.48 -15.60 1.96
C GLY A 181 2.80 -15.69 0.48
N GLU A 182 2.41 -14.70 -0.28
CA GLU A 182 2.62 -14.62 -1.73
C GLU A 182 4.10 -14.54 -2.09
N LEU A 183 4.85 -13.65 -1.44
CA LEU A 183 6.27 -13.48 -1.73
C LEU A 183 7.13 -14.67 -1.29
N PHE A 184 6.72 -15.37 -0.24
CA PHE A 184 7.35 -16.65 0.14
C PHE A 184 7.26 -17.65 -1.00
N ASP A 185 6.09 -17.84 -1.61
CA ASP A 185 5.91 -18.78 -2.71
C ASP A 185 6.70 -18.36 -3.96
N VAL A 186 6.73 -17.06 -4.26
CA VAL A 186 7.60 -16.51 -5.32
C VAL A 186 9.08 -16.86 -5.07
N SER A 187 9.55 -16.68 -3.84
CA SER A 187 10.95 -16.98 -3.50
C SER A 187 11.28 -18.46 -3.63
N GLN A 188 10.39 -19.32 -3.16
CA GLN A 188 10.56 -20.78 -3.27
C GLN A 188 10.61 -21.25 -4.75
N ALA A 189 9.78 -20.64 -5.60
CA ALA A 189 9.79 -20.94 -7.03
C ALA A 189 11.06 -20.40 -7.71
N ALA A 190 11.44 -19.16 -7.40
CA ALA A 190 12.61 -18.53 -8.01
C ALA A 190 13.93 -19.21 -7.64
N ILE A 191 14.15 -19.60 -6.40
CA ILE A 191 15.38 -20.28 -5.95
C ILE A 191 15.61 -21.58 -6.73
N LYS A 192 14.56 -22.33 -7.04
CA LYS A 192 14.66 -23.58 -7.80
C LYS A 192 15.20 -23.39 -9.22
N THR A 193 15.14 -22.19 -9.77
CA THR A 193 15.67 -21.89 -11.11
C THR A 193 17.19 -21.70 -11.13
N TYR A 194 17.83 -21.57 -9.96
CA TYR A 194 19.28 -21.36 -9.83
C TYR A 194 19.98 -22.60 -9.26
N PRO A 195 20.73 -23.37 -10.07
CA PRO A 195 21.47 -24.56 -9.59
C PRO A 195 22.47 -24.25 -8.47
N SER A 196 23.05 -23.02 -8.44
CA SER A 196 23.98 -22.58 -7.41
C SER A 196 23.32 -22.37 -6.03
N LEU A 197 22.00 -22.31 -5.98
CA LEU A 197 21.21 -22.21 -4.75
C LEU A 197 20.57 -23.55 -4.34
N ALA A 198 21.01 -24.67 -4.95
CA ALA A 198 20.47 -26.00 -4.61
C ALA A 198 20.69 -26.30 -3.12
N GLY A 199 19.60 -26.55 -2.39
CA GLY A 199 19.64 -26.80 -0.94
C GLY A 199 19.54 -25.54 -0.07
N GLU A 200 19.65 -24.35 -0.63
CA GLU A 200 19.41 -23.11 0.10
C GLU A 200 17.91 -22.91 0.41
N GLN A 201 17.65 -22.30 1.55
CA GLN A 201 16.30 -21.92 1.96
C GLN A 201 16.25 -20.42 2.25
N PRO A 202 15.31 -19.68 1.66
CA PRO A 202 15.14 -18.27 1.99
C PRO A 202 14.65 -18.14 3.44
N ARG A 203 15.23 -17.21 4.16
CA ARG A 203 14.85 -16.91 5.54
C ARG A 203 13.78 -15.82 5.53
N TRP A 204 12.64 -16.14 6.11
CA TRP A 204 11.52 -15.21 6.26
C TRP A 204 11.23 -14.94 7.73
N VAL A 205 11.16 -13.68 8.09
CA VAL A 205 10.88 -13.22 9.45
C VAL A 205 9.70 -12.26 9.43
N LEU A 206 8.67 -12.57 10.21
CA LEU A 206 7.55 -11.68 10.46
C LEU A 206 7.62 -11.18 11.91
N ILE A 207 7.66 -9.88 12.10
CA ILE A 207 7.74 -9.24 13.42
C ILE A 207 6.45 -8.46 13.66
N ASP A 208 5.80 -8.69 14.79
CA ASP A 208 4.65 -7.90 15.23
C ASP A 208 4.72 -7.57 16.73
N ALA A 209 4.34 -6.34 17.06
CA ALA A 209 4.25 -5.89 18.45
C ALA A 209 3.05 -6.52 19.19
N LEU A 210 2.03 -6.94 18.46
CA LEU A 210 0.84 -7.61 19.02
C LEU A 210 1.15 -9.05 19.40
N ASP A 211 0.22 -9.66 20.10
CA ASP A 211 0.30 -11.05 20.57
C ASP A 211 -0.25 -12.08 19.57
N ARG A 212 -0.73 -11.62 18.42
CA ARG A 212 -1.29 -12.49 17.37
C ARG A 212 -1.18 -11.83 15.98
N VAL A 213 -1.16 -12.65 14.94
CA VAL A 213 -1.24 -12.21 13.53
C VAL A 213 -2.71 -12.02 13.13
N ALA A 214 -2.94 -11.19 12.11
CA ALA A 214 -4.26 -10.92 11.54
C ALA A 214 -5.35 -10.78 12.62
N PRO A 215 -5.22 -9.85 13.58
CA PRO A 215 -6.16 -9.73 14.70
C PRO A 215 -7.61 -9.49 14.25
N GLU A 216 -7.80 -9.01 13.03
CA GLU A 216 -9.08 -8.68 12.42
C GLU A 216 -9.96 -9.92 12.16
N VAL A 217 -9.35 -11.09 11.96
CA VAL A 217 -10.10 -12.34 11.64
C VAL A 217 -10.56 -13.12 12.87
N GLY A 218 -10.26 -12.62 14.06
CA GLY A 218 -10.60 -13.28 15.31
C GLY A 218 -9.60 -14.35 15.79
N PRO A 219 -9.72 -14.83 17.05
CA PRO A 219 -8.67 -15.62 17.70
C PRO A 219 -8.38 -16.97 17.04
N GLU A 220 -9.41 -17.68 16.59
CA GLU A 220 -9.25 -19.03 16.02
C GLU A 220 -8.53 -19.00 14.67
N LEU A 221 -8.98 -18.12 13.76
CA LEU A 221 -8.33 -17.97 12.45
C LEU A 221 -6.93 -17.37 12.59
N SER A 222 -6.74 -16.42 13.51
CA SER A 222 -5.42 -15.89 13.84
C SER A 222 -4.44 -16.96 14.29
N LYS A 223 -4.89 -17.89 15.17
CA LYS A 223 -4.09 -19.03 15.61
C LYS A 223 -3.76 -19.97 14.45
N TRP A 224 -4.76 -20.33 13.65
CA TRP A 224 -4.56 -21.17 12.46
C TRP A 224 -3.57 -20.53 11.47
N THR A 225 -3.70 -19.22 11.22
CA THR A 225 -2.79 -18.48 10.36
C THR A 225 -1.36 -18.51 10.88
N LEU A 226 -1.16 -18.29 12.19
CA LEU A 226 0.15 -18.37 12.82
C LEU A 226 0.79 -19.76 12.66
N GLU A 227 0.01 -20.82 12.91
CA GLU A 227 0.47 -22.21 12.77
C GLU A 227 0.82 -22.51 11.31
N SER A 228 0.02 -22.05 10.36
CA SER A 228 0.26 -22.20 8.93
C SER A 228 1.55 -21.49 8.48
N LEU A 229 1.78 -20.24 8.88
CA LEU A 229 3.01 -19.51 8.56
C LEU A 229 4.25 -20.24 9.12
N ARG A 230 4.18 -20.69 10.36
CA ARG A 230 5.30 -21.42 10.99
C ARG A 230 5.56 -22.78 10.33
N ALA A 231 4.50 -23.50 9.95
CA ALA A 231 4.65 -24.77 9.23
C ALA A 231 5.32 -24.60 7.85
N ARG A 232 5.21 -23.43 7.23
CA ARG A 232 5.92 -23.04 6.00
C ARG A 232 7.39 -22.65 6.22
N GLY A 233 7.83 -22.56 7.50
CA GLY A 233 9.20 -22.17 7.84
C GLY A 233 9.39 -20.67 8.05
N ILE A 234 8.32 -19.90 8.17
CA ILE A 234 8.38 -18.47 8.47
C ILE A 234 8.58 -18.26 9.98
N ASP A 235 9.65 -17.53 10.36
CA ASP A 235 9.95 -17.18 11.75
C ASP A 235 9.02 -16.03 12.21
N VAL A 236 7.94 -16.37 12.89
CA VAL A 236 6.95 -15.38 13.37
C VAL A 236 7.24 -15.01 14.81
N ARG A 237 7.59 -13.74 15.02
CA ARG A 237 7.95 -13.12 16.31
C ARG A 237 6.87 -12.14 16.74
N LEU A 238 6.01 -12.58 17.62
CA LEU A 238 4.98 -11.77 18.25
C LEU A 238 5.48 -11.09 19.52
N LYS A 239 4.77 -10.06 20.00
CA LYS A 239 5.16 -9.24 21.15
C LYS A 239 6.59 -8.71 21.02
N THR A 240 7.00 -8.44 19.78
CA THR A 240 8.35 -8.05 19.43
C THR A 240 8.31 -6.74 18.66
N THR A 241 9.02 -5.74 19.15
CA THR A 241 9.33 -4.54 18.40
C THR A 241 10.69 -4.74 17.73
N MET A 242 10.88 -4.14 16.55
CA MET A 242 12.14 -4.28 15.81
C MET A 242 13.29 -3.62 16.58
N PRO A 243 14.24 -4.37 17.13
CA PRO A 243 15.43 -3.78 17.75
C PRO A 243 16.43 -3.36 16.68
N LEU A 244 17.22 -2.32 16.98
CA LEU A 244 18.28 -1.77 16.13
C LEU A 244 19.23 -2.81 15.52
N SER A 245 19.45 -3.93 16.21
CA SER A 245 20.38 -4.98 15.78
C SER A 245 19.93 -5.80 14.58
N LEU A 246 18.67 -5.70 14.14
CA LEU A 246 18.15 -6.43 12.97
C LEU A 246 18.24 -5.63 11.66
N ILE A 247 18.57 -4.34 11.73
CA ILE A 247 18.70 -3.47 10.54
C ILE A 247 20.01 -3.72 9.80
N HIS A 248 21.00 -4.34 10.43
CA HIS A 248 22.34 -4.62 9.86
C HIS A 248 22.47 -6.05 9.32
N ILE A 249 21.37 -6.77 9.08
CA ILE A 249 21.41 -8.12 8.54
C ILE A 249 21.03 -8.12 7.06
#